data_9eace639711b5cf4a641b4bb9993df49
#
_entry.id   9eace639711b5cf4a641b4bb9993df49
#
_cell.length_a   1.000
_cell.length_b   1.000
_cell.length_c   1.000
_cell.angle_alpha   90.00
_cell.angle_beta   90.00
_cell.angle_gamma   90.00
#
_symmetry.space_group_name_H-M   'P 1'
#
loop_
_entity.id
_entity.type
_entity.pdbx_description
1 polymer ?
#
loop_
_entity_poly.entity_id
_entity_poly.type
_entity_poly.pdbx_seq_one_letter_code
_entity_poly.pdbx_strand_id
1 'polypeptide(L)'
;MTLDQTLDYRIQGMQHIGVATSDMDRSLRLFRKLFGMDIPFFDSIQAAPLMDSHTRGETITKRASMVMNLQGGCAFEVLRADSFEPVAASWEIAQGDLGITTVQMKTRDIQKMHAHARSIAGDDCDANLSHTPWGAPTF
;
A
#
# COMPACT_ATOMS: atom_id res chain seq x y z
N MET A 1 18.77 1.24 -31.55
CA MET A 1 17.76 0.33 -30.99
C MET A 1 16.41 0.86 -31.43
N THR A 2 15.84 0.30 -32.49
CA THR A 2 14.50 0.67 -32.97
C THR A 2 13.47 0.09 -32.00
N LEU A 3 12.72 0.96 -31.35
CA LEU A 3 11.60 0.55 -30.52
C LEU A 3 10.54 -0.08 -31.42
N ASP A 4 10.15 -1.29 -31.11
CA ASP A 4 9.06 -1.97 -31.80
C ASP A 4 7.76 -1.18 -31.54
N GLN A 5 7.28 -0.49 -32.57
CA GLN A 5 6.08 0.33 -32.49
C GLN A 5 4.79 -0.47 -32.48
N THR A 6 4.87 -1.82 -32.60
CA THR A 6 3.71 -2.71 -32.55
C THR A 6 3.26 -3.06 -31.12
N LEU A 7 4.01 -2.65 -30.10
CA LEU A 7 3.69 -2.90 -28.69
C LEU A 7 2.86 -1.76 -28.07
N ASP A 8 1.59 -1.69 -28.44
CA ASP A 8 0.64 -0.72 -27.85
C ASP A 8 0.28 -1.00 -26.38
N TYR A 9 0.70 -2.18 -25.85
CA TYR A 9 0.41 -2.66 -24.49
C TYR A 9 1.65 -2.65 -23.58
N ARG A 10 2.45 -1.62 -23.61
CA ARG A 10 3.64 -1.53 -22.75
C ARG A 10 3.27 -1.39 -21.28
N ILE A 11 3.89 -2.20 -20.43
CA ILE A 11 3.84 -2.02 -18.99
C ILE A 11 4.67 -0.79 -18.64
N GLN A 12 4.03 0.22 -18.09
CA GLN A 12 4.66 1.51 -17.73
C GLN A 12 5.02 1.62 -16.25
N GLY A 13 4.65 0.65 -15.45
CA GLY A 13 4.93 0.60 -14.02
C GLY A 13 3.72 0.14 -13.21
N MET A 14 3.88 0.19 -11.89
CA MET A 14 2.84 -0.15 -10.93
C MET A 14 1.98 1.09 -10.64
N GLN A 15 0.67 0.98 -10.85
CA GLN A 15 -0.26 2.08 -10.60
C GLN A 15 -0.60 2.19 -9.11
N HIS A 16 -0.96 1.08 -8.49
CA HIS A 16 -1.31 1.04 -7.06
C HIS A 16 -1.03 -0.33 -6.46
N ILE A 17 -1.06 -0.37 -5.13
CA ILE A 17 -0.99 -1.58 -4.32
C ILE A 17 -2.23 -1.63 -3.46
N GLY A 18 -2.92 -2.77 -3.44
CA GLY A 18 -4.05 -3.03 -2.55
C GLY A 18 -3.56 -3.34 -1.14
N VAL A 19 -4.11 -2.65 -0.15
CA VAL A 19 -3.82 -2.84 1.28
C VAL A 19 -5.13 -3.08 2.01
N ALA A 20 -5.31 -4.28 2.53
CA ALA A 20 -6.47 -4.60 3.37
C ALA A 20 -6.26 -4.06 4.79
N THR A 21 -7.34 -3.57 5.40
CA THR A 21 -7.33 -3.06 6.78
C THR A 21 -8.64 -3.35 7.50
N SER A 22 -8.57 -3.48 8.80
CA SER A 22 -9.76 -3.51 9.67
C SER A 22 -10.26 -2.10 10.05
N ASP A 23 -9.39 -1.06 9.92
CA ASP A 23 -9.72 0.33 10.25
C ASP A 23 -9.28 1.27 9.12
N MET A 24 -10.21 1.56 8.22
CA MET A 24 -9.98 2.43 7.06
C MET A 24 -9.51 3.83 7.46
N ASP A 25 -10.17 4.42 8.43
CA ASP A 25 -9.91 5.82 8.81
C ASP A 25 -8.55 5.97 9.49
N ARG A 26 -8.16 5.00 10.33
CA ARG A 26 -6.82 4.94 10.91
C ARG A 26 -5.75 4.79 9.84
N SER A 27 -5.93 3.86 8.90
CA SER A 27 -4.98 3.60 7.83
C SER A 27 -4.81 4.80 6.90
N LEU A 28 -5.91 5.44 6.50
CA LEU A 28 -5.86 6.65 5.67
C LEU A 28 -5.18 7.82 6.39
N ARG A 29 -5.46 8.00 7.70
CA ARG A 29 -4.75 9.01 8.50
C ARG A 29 -3.26 8.72 8.60
N LEU A 30 -2.87 7.45 8.78
CA LEU A 30 -1.47 7.04 8.85
C LEU A 30 -0.75 7.32 7.53
N PHE A 31 -1.31 6.87 6.40
CA PHE A 31 -0.70 7.07 5.08
C PHE A 31 -0.60 8.55 4.69
N ARG A 32 -1.58 9.36 5.09
CA ARG A 32 -1.51 10.81 4.93
C ARG A 32 -0.35 11.41 5.71
N LYS A 33 -0.25 11.07 7.00
CA LYS A 33 0.79 11.61 7.87
C LYS A 33 2.17 11.12 7.48
N LEU A 34 2.30 9.82 7.22
CA LEU A 34 3.59 9.17 7.00
C LEU A 34 4.16 9.45 5.60
N PHE A 35 3.32 9.37 4.57
CA PHE A 35 3.76 9.44 3.17
C PHE A 35 3.20 10.64 2.40
N GLY A 36 2.44 11.53 3.05
CA GLY A 36 1.81 12.65 2.36
C GLY A 36 0.78 12.23 1.31
N MET A 37 0.16 11.07 1.48
CA MET A 37 -0.87 10.56 0.57
C MET A 37 -2.22 11.17 0.92
N ASP A 38 -2.38 12.46 0.62
CA ASP A 38 -3.52 13.27 0.99
C ASP A 38 -4.50 13.54 -0.17
N ILE A 39 -4.16 13.07 -1.38
CA ILE A 39 -5.02 13.20 -2.55
C ILE A 39 -5.85 11.92 -2.71
N PRO A 40 -7.16 11.95 -2.40
CA PRO A 40 -8.03 10.82 -2.70
C PRO A 40 -8.33 10.80 -4.20
N PHE A 41 -8.04 9.69 -4.85
CA PHE A 41 -8.47 9.47 -6.23
C PHE A 41 -9.93 9.04 -6.27
N PHE A 42 -10.30 8.16 -5.35
CA PHE A 42 -11.70 7.82 -5.05
C PHE A 42 -11.83 7.35 -3.60
N ASP A 43 -13.03 7.39 -3.06
CA ASP A 43 -13.47 6.74 -1.82
C ASP A 43 -14.92 6.33 -2.01
N SER A 44 -15.20 5.03 -2.03
CA SER A 44 -16.54 4.52 -2.32
C SER A 44 -16.82 3.20 -1.64
N ILE A 45 -18.10 2.98 -1.33
CA ILE A 45 -18.63 1.70 -0.89
C ILE A 45 -19.43 1.12 -2.05
N GLN A 46 -19.07 -0.08 -2.48
CA GLN A 46 -19.70 -0.72 -3.63
C GLN A 46 -19.62 -2.24 -3.58
N ALA A 47 -20.54 -2.90 -4.31
CA ALA A 47 -20.47 -4.32 -4.54
C ALA A 47 -19.21 -4.67 -5.34
N ALA A 48 -18.60 -5.81 -5.03
CA ALA A 48 -17.35 -6.27 -5.61
C ALA A 48 -17.48 -7.66 -6.27
N PRO A 49 -18.27 -7.81 -7.35
CA PRO A 49 -18.52 -9.11 -7.98
C PRO A 49 -17.27 -9.79 -8.52
N LEU A 50 -16.23 -9.04 -8.85
CA LEU A 50 -14.93 -9.61 -9.27
C LEU A 50 -14.20 -10.33 -8.12
N MET A 51 -14.65 -10.16 -6.89
CA MET A 51 -14.11 -10.86 -5.71
C MET A 51 -14.82 -12.19 -5.43
N ASP A 52 -15.89 -12.54 -6.12
CA ASP A 52 -16.74 -13.70 -5.83
C ASP A 52 -15.94 -15.02 -5.78
N SER A 53 -14.92 -15.17 -6.63
CA SER A 53 -14.03 -16.33 -6.60
C SER A 53 -13.23 -16.47 -5.29
N HIS A 54 -13.03 -15.37 -4.56
CA HIS A 54 -12.32 -15.32 -3.29
C HIS A 54 -13.25 -15.33 -2.08
N THR A 55 -14.54 -15.14 -2.31
CA THR A 55 -15.58 -15.02 -1.26
C THR A 55 -16.60 -16.17 -1.32
N ARG A 56 -16.19 -17.35 -1.81
CA ARG A 56 -17.02 -18.58 -1.94
C ARG A 56 -18.24 -18.40 -2.83
N GLY A 57 -18.17 -17.50 -3.81
CA GLY A 57 -19.26 -17.18 -4.73
C GLY A 57 -20.24 -16.12 -4.21
N GLU A 58 -19.99 -15.52 -3.06
CA GLU A 58 -20.81 -14.46 -2.51
C GLU A 58 -20.28 -13.09 -2.95
N THR A 59 -21.14 -12.26 -3.54
CA THR A 59 -20.79 -10.88 -3.87
C THR A 59 -20.78 -10.03 -2.60
N ILE A 60 -19.60 -9.61 -2.18
CA ILE A 60 -19.43 -8.76 -1.02
C ILE A 60 -19.59 -7.27 -1.35
N THR A 61 -19.90 -6.48 -0.34
CA THR A 61 -19.73 -5.03 -0.37
C THR A 61 -18.40 -4.67 0.29
N LYS A 62 -17.63 -3.78 -0.35
CA LYS A 62 -16.37 -3.26 0.19
C LYS A 62 -16.34 -1.75 0.12
N ARG A 63 -15.71 -1.12 1.11
CA ARG A 63 -15.20 0.24 0.98
C ARG A 63 -13.78 0.17 0.40
N ALA A 64 -13.53 0.97 -0.61
CA ALA A 64 -12.22 1.14 -1.22
C ALA A 64 -11.90 2.62 -1.33
N SER A 65 -10.71 3.01 -0.91
CA SER A 65 -10.19 4.36 -1.04
C SER A 65 -8.80 4.32 -1.63
N MET A 66 -8.60 4.93 -2.78
CA MET A 66 -7.27 5.04 -3.38
C MET A 66 -6.68 6.41 -3.09
N VAL A 67 -5.53 6.43 -2.46
CA VAL A 67 -4.83 7.65 -2.04
C VAL A 67 -3.44 7.71 -2.66
N MET A 68 -3.01 8.92 -3.01
CA MET A 68 -1.71 9.19 -3.59
C MET A 68 -1.16 10.54 -3.13
N ASN A 69 0.12 10.78 -3.39
CA ASN A 69 0.69 12.10 -3.35
C ASN A 69 1.09 12.54 -4.78
N LEU A 70 1.17 13.85 -5.01
CA LEU A 70 1.49 14.39 -6.34
C LEU A 70 3.00 14.42 -6.65
N GLN A 71 3.84 13.90 -5.78
CA GLN A 71 5.29 13.86 -6.02
C GLN A 71 5.73 12.66 -6.86
N GLY A 72 4.78 11.79 -7.20
CA GLY A 72 4.99 10.58 -7.99
C GLY A 72 5.02 9.31 -7.14
N GLY A 73 5.22 8.19 -7.82
CA GLY A 73 5.16 6.85 -7.21
C GLY A 73 3.82 6.17 -7.46
N CYS A 74 3.60 5.02 -6.81
CA CYS A 74 2.33 4.31 -6.90
C CYS A 74 1.37 4.78 -5.79
N ALA A 75 0.07 4.59 -6.03
CA ALA A 75 -0.97 4.83 -5.03
C ALA A 75 -1.13 3.65 -4.08
N PHE A 76 -1.80 3.86 -2.94
CA PHE A 76 -2.37 2.80 -2.13
C PHE A 76 -3.89 2.76 -2.30
N GLU A 77 -4.42 1.60 -2.66
CA GLU A 77 -5.83 1.30 -2.57
C GLU A 77 -6.09 0.63 -1.23
N VAL A 78 -6.65 1.36 -0.29
CA VAL A 78 -6.98 0.84 1.05
C VAL A 78 -8.37 0.21 0.98
N LEU A 79 -8.47 -1.03 1.41
CA LEU A 79 -9.64 -1.88 1.24
C LEU A 79 -10.14 -2.41 2.58
N ARG A 80 -11.45 -2.39 2.77
CA ARG A 80 -12.12 -3.10 3.86
C ARG A 80 -13.41 -3.74 3.35
N ALA A 81 -13.65 -5.00 3.71
CA ALA A 81 -14.96 -5.58 3.54
C ALA A 81 -15.96 -4.85 4.45
N ASP A 82 -17.13 -4.52 3.91
CA ASP A 82 -18.19 -3.81 4.62
C ASP A 82 -19.35 -4.75 4.99
N SER A 83 -19.51 -5.84 4.23
CA SER A 83 -20.55 -6.85 4.44
C SER A 83 -20.21 -7.92 5.50
N PHE A 84 -18.96 -7.98 5.96
CA PHE A 84 -18.52 -8.85 7.05
C PHE A 84 -17.31 -8.27 7.78
N GLU A 85 -17.07 -8.72 9.01
CA GLU A 85 -15.88 -8.31 9.75
C GLU A 85 -14.64 -9.11 9.29
N PRO A 86 -13.60 -8.45 8.77
CA PRO A 86 -12.37 -9.13 8.36
C PRO A 86 -11.68 -9.81 9.55
N VAL A 87 -11.23 -11.04 9.35
CA VAL A 87 -10.48 -11.77 10.37
C VAL A 87 -8.99 -11.55 10.15
N ALA A 88 -8.31 -11.10 11.19
CA ALA A 88 -6.86 -10.97 11.15
C ALA A 88 -6.18 -12.35 11.06
N ALA A 89 -4.97 -12.40 10.50
CA ALA A 89 -4.15 -13.59 10.54
C ALA A 89 -3.93 -14.02 12.00
N SER A 90 -4.01 -15.32 12.26
CA SER A 90 -3.78 -15.90 13.60
C SER A 90 -2.29 -16.11 13.92
N TRP A 91 -1.41 -15.67 13.03
CA TRP A 91 0.04 -15.73 13.15
C TRP A 91 0.65 -14.37 12.80
N GLU A 92 1.86 -14.15 13.25
CA GLU A 92 2.64 -13.00 12.85
C GLU A 92 3.13 -13.17 11.40
N ILE A 93 2.74 -12.22 10.53
CA ILE A 93 3.15 -12.23 9.13
C ILE A 93 4.60 -11.74 9.06
N ALA A 94 5.47 -12.59 8.50
CA ALA A 94 6.89 -12.30 8.36
C ALA A 94 7.31 -12.12 6.90
N GLN A 95 8.47 -11.51 6.70
CA GLN A 95 9.07 -11.41 5.37
C GLN A 95 9.37 -12.83 4.85
N GLY A 96 8.87 -13.13 3.65
CA GLY A 96 8.98 -14.45 3.02
C GLY A 96 7.69 -15.27 3.05
N ASP A 97 6.68 -14.84 3.79
CA ASP A 97 5.34 -15.40 3.70
C ASP A 97 4.69 -15.13 2.33
N LEU A 98 3.68 -15.92 1.98
CA LEU A 98 2.95 -15.73 0.73
C LEU A 98 2.21 -14.38 0.73
N GLY A 99 2.35 -13.67 -0.37
CA GLY A 99 1.70 -12.37 -0.61
C GLY A 99 2.69 -11.20 -0.63
N ILE A 100 2.14 -9.98 -0.66
CA ILE A 100 2.94 -8.75 -0.60
C ILE A 100 3.10 -8.38 0.88
N THR A 101 4.24 -8.73 1.46
CA THR A 101 4.55 -8.46 2.86
C THR A 101 5.34 -7.16 3.06
N THR A 102 5.94 -6.64 1.99
CA THR A 102 6.80 -5.45 2.06
C THR A 102 6.59 -4.55 0.85
N VAL A 103 6.47 -3.26 1.10
CA VAL A 103 6.42 -2.22 0.08
C VAL A 103 7.63 -1.30 0.26
N GLN A 104 8.46 -1.19 -0.78
CA GLN A 104 9.58 -0.27 -0.76
C GLN A 104 9.21 1.05 -1.44
N MET A 105 9.50 2.13 -0.77
CA MET A 105 9.27 3.49 -1.25
C MET A 105 10.58 4.26 -1.34
N LYS A 106 10.66 5.17 -2.31
CA LYS A 106 11.83 6.04 -2.48
C LYS A 106 11.57 7.40 -1.84
N THR A 107 12.58 7.93 -1.18
CA THR A 107 12.61 9.31 -0.68
C THR A 107 13.82 10.05 -1.22
N ARG A 108 13.74 11.37 -1.29
CA ARG A 108 14.88 12.24 -1.66
C ARG A 108 15.86 12.44 -0.50
N ASP A 109 15.40 12.25 0.74
CA ASP A 109 16.18 12.44 1.95
C ASP A 109 15.77 11.38 2.96
N ILE A 110 16.55 10.30 3.02
CA ILE A 110 16.26 9.15 3.87
C ILE A 110 16.35 9.51 5.36
N GLN A 111 17.27 10.39 5.74
CA GLN A 111 17.44 10.77 7.14
C GLN A 111 16.25 11.57 7.65
N LYS A 112 15.79 12.55 6.87
CA LYS A 112 14.58 13.31 7.21
C LYS A 112 13.35 12.43 7.21
N MET A 113 13.22 11.51 6.24
CA MET A 113 12.09 10.60 6.18
C MET A 113 12.08 9.64 7.36
N HIS A 114 13.24 9.10 7.75
CA HIS A 114 13.36 8.26 8.92
C HIS A 114 12.98 9.01 10.21
N ALA A 115 13.53 10.22 10.42
CA ALA A 115 13.16 11.04 11.58
C ALA A 115 11.65 11.36 11.62
N HIS A 116 11.06 11.62 10.45
CA HIS A 116 9.61 11.84 10.32
C HIS A 116 8.82 10.57 10.65
N ALA A 117 9.22 9.41 10.12
CA ALA A 117 8.57 8.13 10.41
C ALA A 117 8.63 7.81 11.91
N ARG A 118 9.80 7.99 12.53
CA ARG A 118 9.97 7.83 13.99
C ARG A 118 9.06 8.73 14.81
N SER A 119 8.85 9.96 14.37
CA SER A 119 7.96 10.91 15.07
C SER A 119 6.48 10.52 15.01
N ILE A 120 6.09 9.69 14.02
CA ILE A 120 4.70 9.26 13.83
C ILE A 120 4.45 7.86 14.39
N ALA A 121 5.34 6.91 14.06
CA ALA A 121 5.19 5.49 14.36
C ALA A 121 5.88 5.08 15.68
N GLY A 122 6.75 5.92 16.23
CA GLY A 122 7.45 5.60 17.47
C GLY A 122 8.30 4.33 17.32
N ASP A 123 8.07 3.38 18.21
CA ASP A 123 8.81 2.11 18.25
C ASP A 123 8.40 1.13 17.14
N ASP A 124 7.30 1.38 16.43
CA ASP A 124 6.93 0.64 15.22
C ASP A 124 7.83 0.97 14.00
N CYS A 125 8.75 1.92 14.15
CA CYS A 125 9.74 2.28 13.15
C CYS A 125 11.14 1.96 13.68
N ASP A 126 11.98 1.34 12.84
CA ASP A 126 13.35 0.97 13.21
C ASP A 126 14.11 2.16 13.81
N ALA A 127 14.87 1.88 14.88
CA ALA A 127 15.61 2.91 15.58
C ALA A 127 16.75 3.51 14.75
N ASN A 128 17.35 2.70 13.85
CA ASN A 128 18.50 3.07 13.05
C ASN A 128 18.26 2.82 11.57
N LEU A 129 18.96 3.59 10.75
CA LEU A 129 19.09 3.27 9.33
C LEU A 129 19.94 2.01 9.14
N SER A 130 19.51 1.17 8.23
CA SER A 130 20.25 0.00 7.75
C SER A 130 20.57 0.15 6.26
N HIS A 131 21.07 -0.91 5.64
CA HIS A 131 21.36 -0.93 4.21
C HIS A 131 20.76 -2.17 3.58
N THR A 132 20.19 -2.00 2.41
CA THR A 132 19.77 -3.11 1.57
C THR A 132 20.98 -3.93 1.13
N PRO A 133 20.82 -5.18 0.66
CA PRO A 133 21.92 -5.99 0.14
C PRO A 133 22.72 -5.34 -1.00
N TRP A 134 22.13 -4.40 -1.72
CA TRP A 134 22.76 -3.62 -2.79
C TRP A 134 23.28 -2.24 -2.33
N GLY A 135 23.35 -2.00 -1.01
CA GLY A 135 24.01 -0.83 -0.43
C GLY A 135 23.17 0.44 -0.32
N ALA A 136 21.90 0.42 -0.69
CA ALA A 136 21.03 1.59 -0.51
C ALA A 136 20.59 1.73 0.96
N PRO A 137 20.63 2.94 1.56
CA PRO A 137 20.15 3.13 2.93
C PRO A 137 18.63 2.93 3.00
N THR A 138 18.18 2.30 4.10
CA THR A 138 16.77 1.97 4.37
C THR A 138 16.48 1.98 5.88
N PHE A 139 15.21 1.98 6.24
CA PHE A 139 14.67 1.75 7.57
C PHE A 139 13.34 1.03 7.46
#